data_443495c1b78f26e7ed8e90f149955276
#
_entry.id   443495c1b78f26e7ed8e90f149955276
#
_cell.length_a   1.000
_cell.length_b   1.000
_cell.length_c   1.000
_cell.angle_alpha   90.00
_cell.angle_beta   90.00
_cell.angle_gamma   90.00
#
_symmetry.space_group_name_H-M   'P 1'
#
loop_
_entity.id
_entity.type
_entity.pdbx_description
1 polymer ?
#
loop_
_entity_poly.entity_id
_entity_poly.type
_entity_poly.pdbx_seq_one_letter_code
_entity_poly.pdbx_strand_id
1 'polypeptide(L)'
;MNFVQELGVKAFGSRLKNVTDMLIRDVTQIYREQNIDFEPRWFTLMLLLEKEGELSVTGIAQRLNQTHPAVIQVAGALEKRELITSTKKEQDARKRHLTLSAKGKQLISEIEPLWKNIEVATQVLIEESYPDFLNALYQVEMQLQKKSLHKRIKEQIKKSEYDEISIVEYSPDLKIHFKRLNYEWLEKYFEVEEADKILLENPESEIIAKGGNIIFAMLGEQIAGTVGISKLSSTSCELTKMAVSECFQGKQVGKKLLNAALDHAKSEGYKKIVLFTSPKLEKAVSLYRSAGFVPSTGKDSTKSGLLRCSIKMEMKIR
;
A
#
# COMPACT_ATOMS: atom_id res chain seq x y z
N MET A 1 -19.85 24.42 -16.02
CA MET A 1 -19.04 23.27 -15.55
C MET A 1 -19.95 22.05 -15.55
N ASN A 2 -19.53 20.92 -16.07
CA ASN A 2 -20.35 19.70 -16.01
C ASN A 2 -20.11 18.94 -14.69
N PHE A 3 -21.02 18.00 -14.36
CA PHE A 3 -20.96 17.24 -13.11
C PHE A 3 -19.62 16.56 -12.85
N VAL A 4 -18.95 16.02 -13.88
CA VAL A 4 -17.64 15.37 -13.76
C VAL A 4 -16.54 16.38 -13.38
N GLN A 5 -16.65 17.62 -13.84
CA GLN A 5 -15.73 18.70 -13.47
C GLN A 5 -15.95 19.16 -12.03
N GLU A 6 -17.20 19.19 -11.55
CA GLU A 6 -17.56 19.55 -10.17
C GLU A 6 -17.00 18.54 -9.14
N LEU A 7 -16.86 17.28 -9.50
CA LEU A 7 -16.28 16.25 -8.63
C LEU A 7 -14.77 16.43 -8.37
N GLY A 8 -14.08 17.30 -9.11
CA GLY A 8 -12.67 17.60 -8.90
C GLY A 8 -11.77 16.36 -8.94
N VAL A 9 -10.96 16.20 -7.91
CA VAL A 9 -10.00 15.07 -7.79
C VAL A 9 -10.69 13.71 -7.75
N LYS A 10 -11.93 13.62 -7.22
CA LYS A 10 -12.70 12.36 -7.18
C LYS A 10 -12.92 11.77 -8.58
N ALA A 11 -13.05 12.63 -9.59
CA ALA A 11 -13.28 12.21 -10.98
C ALA A 11 -12.01 12.29 -11.86
N PHE A 12 -10.81 12.33 -11.28
CA PHE A 12 -9.56 12.50 -12.03
C PHE A 12 -9.41 11.51 -13.18
N GLY A 13 -9.56 10.20 -12.90
CA GLY A 13 -9.49 9.16 -13.92
C GLY A 13 -10.59 9.27 -15.00
N SER A 14 -11.81 9.64 -14.59
CA SER A 14 -12.93 9.85 -15.53
C SER A 14 -12.68 11.05 -16.46
N ARG A 15 -12.08 12.13 -15.94
CA ARG A 15 -11.70 13.30 -16.73
C ARG A 15 -10.64 12.97 -17.77
N LEU A 16 -9.57 12.24 -17.38
CA LEU A 16 -8.54 11.79 -18.31
C LEU A 16 -9.14 10.90 -19.40
N LYS A 17 -10.01 9.96 -19.01
CA LYS A 17 -10.72 9.12 -19.98
C LYS A 17 -11.56 9.95 -20.95
N ASN A 18 -12.33 10.90 -20.48
CA ASN A 18 -13.17 11.75 -21.35
C ASN A 18 -12.31 12.54 -22.35
N VAL A 19 -11.18 13.12 -21.91
CA VAL A 19 -10.26 13.80 -22.84
C VAL A 19 -9.71 12.83 -23.88
N THR A 20 -9.29 11.64 -23.48
CA THR A 20 -8.81 10.60 -24.39
C THR A 20 -9.88 10.21 -25.40
N ASP A 21 -11.14 10.00 -24.95
CA ASP A 21 -12.25 9.62 -25.83
C ASP A 21 -12.57 10.74 -26.83
N MET A 22 -12.47 12.01 -26.45
CA MET A 22 -12.64 13.16 -27.37
C MET A 22 -11.56 13.15 -28.45
N LEU A 23 -10.30 13.04 -28.08
CA LEU A 23 -9.18 13.02 -29.03
C LEU A 23 -9.28 11.82 -30.01
N ILE A 24 -9.56 10.63 -29.49
CA ILE A 24 -9.73 9.41 -30.32
C ILE A 24 -10.89 9.56 -31.28
N ARG A 25 -12.02 10.10 -30.84
CA ARG A 25 -13.20 10.33 -31.70
C ARG A 25 -12.88 11.27 -32.86
N ASP A 26 -12.24 12.40 -32.54
CA ASP A 26 -11.96 13.43 -33.56
C ASP A 26 -10.91 12.92 -34.56
N VAL A 27 -9.86 12.24 -34.12
CA VAL A 27 -8.88 11.59 -35.02
C VAL A 27 -9.53 10.48 -35.87
N THR A 28 -10.45 9.69 -35.26
CA THR A 28 -11.19 8.66 -36.02
C THR A 28 -12.06 9.28 -37.11
N GLN A 29 -12.67 10.42 -36.83
CA GLN A 29 -13.47 11.15 -37.83
C GLN A 29 -12.60 11.63 -39.02
N ILE A 30 -11.41 12.18 -38.74
CA ILE A 30 -10.45 12.59 -39.77
C ILE A 30 -10.05 11.41 -40.67
N TYR A 31 -9.75 10.22 -40.10
CA TYR A 31 -9.45 9.03 -40.91
C TYR A 31 -10.61 8.64 -41.82
N ARG A 32 -11.86 8.71 -41.35
CA ARG A 32 -13.04 8.44 -42.16
C ARG A 32 -13.22 9.44 -43.31
N GLU A 33 -13.05 10.72 -43.05
CA GLU A 33 -13.13 11.79 -44.03
C GLU A 33 -12.09 11.65 -45.14
N GLN A 34 -10.91 11.12 -44.79
CA GLN A 34 -9.82 10.85 -45.73
C GLN A 34 -9.90 9.44 -46.37
N ASN A 35 -10.96 8.66 -46.09
CA ASN A 35 -11.14 7.28 -46.54
C ASN A 35 -9.98 6.34 -46.12
N ILE A 36 -9.40 6.55 -44.95
CA ILE A 36 -8.30 5.75 -44.41
C ILE A 36 -8.87 4.72 -43.41
N ASP A 37 -8.71 3.41 -43.71
CA ASP A 37 -9.05 2.32 -42.76
C ASP A 37 -7.96 2.15 -41.72
N PHE A 38 -7.96 3.08 -40.78
CA PHE A 38 -7.01 3.09 -39.67
C PHE A 38 -7.72 3.41 -38.35
N GLU A 39 -7.31 2.72 -37.24
CA GLU A 39 -7.83 3.01 -35.91
C GLU A 39 -6.75 3.68 -35.07
N PRO A 40 -7.03 4.77 -34.34
CA PRO A 40 -6.03 5.49 -33.52
C PRO A 40 -5.27 4.59 -32.53
N ARG A 41 -5.91 3.53 -32.00
CA ARG A 41 -5.27 2.57 -31.07
C ARG A 41 -4.15 1.72 -31.70
N TRP A 42 -4.03 1.70 -33.04
CA TRP A 42 -2.95 0.96 -33.74
C TRP A 42 -1.69 1.77 -33.88
N PHE A 43 -1.80 3.08 -33.80
CA PHE A 43 -0.74 4.06 -34.08
C PHE A 43 0.58 3.73 -33.33
N THR A 44 0.53 3.63 -32.00
CA THR A 44 1.74 3.43 -31.20
C THR A 44 2.42 2.10 -31.47
N LEU A 45 1.66 1.03 -31.70
CA LEU A 45 2.22 -0.29 -32.01
C LEU A 45 2.86 -0.30 -33.39
N MET A 46 2.21 0.26 -34.41
CA MET A 46 2.74 0.31 -35.77
C MET A 46 4.00 1.16 -35.85
N LEU A 47 4.02 2.36 -35.24
CA LEU A 47 5.22 3.20 -35.19
C LEU A 47 6.36 2.56 -34.42
N LEU A 48 6.07 1.83 -33.33
CA LEU A 48 7.09 1.10 -32.61
C LEU A 48 7.75 0.03 -33.48
N LEU A 49 6.93 -0.74 -34.24
CA LEU A 49 7.44 -1.75 -35.17
C LEU A 49 8.18 -1.15 -36.38
N GLU A 50 7.79 0.03 -36.83
CA GLU A 50 8.51 0.77 -37.88
C GLU A 50 9.91 1.18 -37.40
N LYS A 51 9.98 1.71 -36.18
CA LYS A 51 11.22 2.25 -35.61
C LYS A 51 12.19 1.16 -35.17
N GLU A 52 11.71 0.11 -34.54
CA GLU A 52 12.54 -0.90 -33.87
C GLU A 52 12.58 -2.26 -34.62
N GLY A 53 11.74 -2.43 -35.65
CA GLY A 53 11.65 -3.67 -36.40
C GLY A 53 10.87 -4.77 -35.68
N GLU A 54 11.39 -6.01 -35.78
CA GLU A 54 10.77 -7.19 -35.20
C GLU A 54 10.86 -7.19 -33.67
N LEU A 55 9.73 -7.26 -32.99
CA LEU A 55 9.65 -7.28 -31.52
C LEU A 55 8.73 -8.40 -31.01
N SER A 56 9.08 -8.96 -29.85
CA SER A 56 8.18 -9.89 -29.15
C SER A 56 6.97 -9.14 -28.56
N VAL A 57 5.82 -9.82 -28.44
CA VAL A 57 4.62 -9.25 -27.78
C VAL A 57 4.93 -8.73 -26.39
N THR A 58 5.77 -9.44 -25.62
CA THR A 58 6.22 -8.98 -24.29
C THR A 58 7.08 -7.71 -24.39
N GLY A 59 8.00 -7.64 -25.36
CA GLY A 59 8.81 -6.46 -25.60
C GLY A 59 7.97 -5.24 -25.96
N ILE A 60 6.96 -5.41 -26.85
CA ILE A 60 6.01 -4.36 -27.21
C ILE A 60 5.24 -3.88 -25.97
N ALA A 61 4.70 -4.81 -25.16
CA ALA A 61 3.97 -4.48 -23.95
C ALA A 61 4.81 -3.63 -22.97
N GLN A 62 6.08 -3.97 -22.79
CA GLN A 62 7.02 -3.20 -21.98
C GLN A 62 7.30 -1.80 -22.58
N ARG A 63 7.58 -1.73 -23.88
CA ARG A 63 7.92 -0.47 -24.56
C ARG A 63 6.74 0.51 -24.59
N LEU A 64 5.52 0.01 -24.76
CA LEU A 64 4.30 0.83 -24.78
C LEU A 64 3.67 1.03 -23.40
N ASN A 65 4.25 0.45 -22.35
CA ASN A 65 3.66 0.43 -21.00
C ASN A 65 2.20 -0.08 -21.00
N GLN A 66 1.94 -1.11 -21.78
CA GLN A 66 0.63 -1.72 -21.94
C GLN A 66 0.60 -3.14 -21.37
N THR A 67 -0.61 -3.65 -21.11
CA THR A 67 -0.76 -5.05 -20.71
C THR A 67 -0.58 -6.01 -21.89
N HIS A 68 -0.06 -7.20 -21.63
CA HIS A 68 0.10 -8.22 -22.66
C HIS A 68 -1.21 -8.54 -23.42
N PRO A 69 -2.39 -8.70 -22.77
CA PRO A 69 -3.67 -8.86 -23.49
C PRO A 69 -4.04 -7.70 -24.41
N ALA A 70 -3.75 -6.45 -24.01
CA ALA A 70 -4.05 -5.28 -24.85
C ALA A 70 -3.23 -5.33 -26.15
N VAL A 71 -1.93 -5.64 -26.07
CA VAL A 71 -1.07 -5.80 -27.25
C VAL A 71 -1.57 -6.93 -28.15
N ILE A 72 -1.98 -8.07 -27.59
CA ILE A 72 -2.52 -9.21 -28.35
C ILE A 72 -3.79 -8.80 -29.11
N GLN A 73 -4.68 -8.05 -28.48
CA GLN A 73 -5.93 -7.57 -29.10
C GLN A 73 -5.64 -6.67 -30.29
N VAL A 74 -4.74 -5.69 -30.14
CA VAL A 74 -4.33 -4.79 -31.23
C VAL A 74 -3.63 -5.56 -32.34
N ALA A 75 -2.67 -6.43 -31.99
CA ALA A 75 -1.97 -7.25 -32.96
C ALA A 75 -2.92 -8.14 -33.78
N GLY A 76 -3.90 -8.78 -33.13
CA GLY A 76 -4.90 -9.60 -33.83
C GLY A 76 -5.76 -8.81 -34.82
N ALA A 77 -6.06 -7.54 -34.52
CA ALA A 77 -6.79 -6.66 -35.45
C ALA A 77 -5.91 -6.25 -36.66
N LEU A 78 -4.62 -5.97 -36.43
CA LEU A 78 -3.66 -5.62 -37.47
C LEU A 78 -3.31 -6.82 -38.37
N GLU A 79 -3.20 -8.02 -37.84
CA GLU A 79 -2.97 -9.24 -38.62
C GLU A 79 -4.16 -9.56 -39.56
N LYS A 80 -5.39 -9.43 -39.05
CA LYS A 80 -6.59 -9.62 -39.88
C LYS A 80 -6.65 -8.68 -41.10
N ARG A 81 -5.97 -7.53 -41.01
CA ARG A 81 -5.83 -6.58 -42.11
C ARG A 81 -4.52 -6.74 -42.87
N GLU A 82 -3.72 -7.74 -42.53
CA GLU A 82 -2.43 -8.03 -43.15
C GLU A 82 -1.41 -6.90 -43.02
N LEU A 83 -1.55 -6.03 -41.98
CA LEU A 83 -0.64 -4.92 -41.73
C LEU A 83 0.62 -5.33 -40.98
N ILE A 84 0.52 -6.39 -40.23
CA ILE A 84 1.66 -7.01 -39.53
C ILE A 84 1.66 -8.52 -39.79
N THR A 85 2.83 -9.14 -39.61
CA THR A 85 3.02 -10.59 -39.61
C THR A 85 3.56 -11.05 -38.29
N SER A 86 3.23 -12.29 -37.89
CA SER A 86 3.79 -12.90 -36.71
C SER A 86 4.62 -14.12 -37.04
N THR A 87 5.77 -14.25 -36.37
CA THR A 87 6.69 -15.38 -36.46
C THR A 87 6.89 -16.01 -35.09
N LYS A 88 7.11 -17.34 -35.08
CA LYS A 88 7.59 -18.06 -33.91
C LYS A 88 9.02 -18.45 -34.22
N LYS A 89 9.99 -17.99 -33.41
CA LYS A 89 11.39 -18.39 -33.57
C LYS A 89 11.58 -19.81 -33.03
N GLU A 90 12.31 -20.63 -33.77
CA GLU A 90 12.60 -22.03 -33.38
C GLU A 90 13.30 -22.14 -32.01
N GLN A 91 14.13 -21.15 -31.65
CA GLN A 91 14.86 -21.10 -30.38
C GLN A 91 13.98 -20.77 -29.16
N ASP A 92 12.79 -20.18 -29.35
CA ASP A 92 11.81 -19.90 -28.27
C ASP A 92 10.39 -19.85 -28.83
N ALA A 93 9.85 -21.05 -29.10
CA ALA A 93 8.48 -21.22 -29.65
C ALA A 93 7.38 -20.62 -28.76
N ARG A 94 7.73 -20.21 -27.53
CA ARG A 94 6.80 -19.56 -26.58
C ARG A 94 6.64 -18.08 -26.83
N LYS A 95 7.58 -17.43 -27.55
CA LYS A 95 7.53 -16.00 -27.83
C LYS A 95 7.07 -15.72 -29.25
N ARG A 96 5.92 -15.09 -29.37
CA ARG A 96 5.38 -14.57 -30.62
C ARG A 96 6.04 -13.22 -30.91
N HIS A 97 6.67 -13.11 -32.11
CA HIS A 97 7.28 -11.88 -32.60
C HIS A 97 6.41 -11.26 -33.68
N LEU A 98 6.34 -9.96 -33.69
CA LEU A 98 5.55 -9.16 -34.63
C LEU A 98 6.47 -8.28 -35.46
N THR A 99 6.16 -8.11 -36.74
CA THR A 99 6.84 -7.18 -37.64
C THR A 99 5.84 -6.59 -38.63
N LEU A 100 6.14 -5.40 -39.18
CA LEU A 100 5.33 -4.80 -40.22
C LEU A 100 5.42 -5.62 -41.50
N SER A 101 4.27 -5.82 -42.16
CA SER A 101 4.22 -6.34 -43.51
C SER A 101 4.60 -5.26 -44.55
N ALA A 102 4.78 -5.62 -45.82
CA ALA A 102 4.93 -4.65 -46.89
C ALA A 102 3.71 -3.69 -47.00
N LYS A 103 2.50 -4.22 -46.83
CA LYS A 103 1.25 -3.45 -46.81
C LYS A 103 1.21 -2.49 -45.60
N GLY A 104 1.69 -2.94 -44.41
CA GLY A 104 1.76 -2.10 -43.24
C GLY A 104 2.73 -0.93 -43.40
N LYS A 105 3.90 -1.16 -43.99
CA LYS A 105 4.87 -0.10 -44.31
C LYS A 105 4.36 0.91 -45.32
N GLN A 106 3.68 0.41 -46.39
CA GLN A 106 3.06 1.27 -47.36
C GLN A 106 1.99 2.15 -46.74
N LEU A 107 1.10 1.59 -45.90
CA LEU A 107 0.04 2.34 -45.23
C LEU A 107 0.62 3.44 -44.31
N ILE A 108 1.70 3.15 -43.58
CA ILE A 108 2.38 4.18 -42.78
C ILE A 108 2.85 5.34 -43.67
N SER A 109 3.53 5.06 -44.79
CA SER A 109 3.99 6.10 -45.70
C SER A 109 2.84 6.95 -46.27
N GLU A 110 1.70 6.34 -46.51
CA GLU A 110 0.50 7.04 -47.01
C GLU A 110 -0.13 7.94 -45.96
N ILE A 111 -0.12 7.53 -44.69
CA ILE A 111 -0.75 8.27 -43.59
C ILE A 111 0.20 9.30 -42.95
N GLU A 112 1.50 9.15 -43.10
CA GLU A 112 2.51 10.01 -42.43
C GLU A 112 2.24 11.53 -42.62
N PRO A 113 1.86 12.04 -43.81
CA PRO A 113 1.53 13.47 -43.97
C PRO A 113 0.34 13.90 -43.10
N LEU A 114 -0.67 13.02 -42.92
CA LEU A 114 -1.80 13.31 -42.06
C LEU A 114 -1.40 13.30 -40.57
N TRP A 115 -0.54 12.39 -40.15
CA TRP A 115 -0.02 12.36 -38.79
C TRP A 115 0.76 13.62 -38.44
N LYS A 116 1.54 14.20 -39.36
CA LYS A 116 2.18 15.48 -39.16
C LYS A 116 1.18 16.63 -38.91
N ASN A 117 0.06 16.62 -39.63
CA ASN A 117 -1.00 17.62 -39.41
C ASN A 117 -1.69 17.41 -38.03
N ILE A 118 -1.95 16.16 -37.64
CA ILE A 118 -2.50 15.82 -36.31
C ILE A 118 -1.53 16.27 -35.21
N GLU A 119 -0.24 16.03 -35.37
CA GLU A 119 0.81 16.47 -34.44
C GLU A 119 0.80 17.99 -34.26
N VAL A 120 0.82 18.76 -35.34
CA VAL A 120 0.78 20.23 -35.30
C VAL A 120 -0.50 20.72 -34.62
N ALA A 121 -1.66 20.18 -34.98
CA ALA A 121 -2.94 20.56 -34.35
C ALA A 121 -2.97 20.22 -32.85
N THR A 122 -2.40 19.10 -32.46
CA THR A 122 -2.29 18.71 -31.05
C THR A 122 -1.32 19.63 -30.29
N GLN A 123 -0.22 20.01 -30.90
CA GLN A 123 0.73 20.96 -30.31
C GLN A 123 0.05 22.32 -30.06
N VAL A 124 -0.68 22.86 -31.03
CA VAL A 124 -1.43 24.11 -30.86
C VAL A 124 -2.46 23.99 -29.73
N LEU A 125 -3.22 22.90 -29.67
CA LEU A 125 -4.18 22.65 -28.60
C LEU A 125 -3.51 22.69 -27.20
N ILE A 126 -2.33 22.08 -27.07
CA ILE A 126 -1.58 22.07 -25.82
C ILE A 126 -1.09 23.48 -25.47
N GLU A 127 -0.55 24.22 -26.42
CA GLU A 127 -0.05 25.59 -26.22
C GLU A 127 -1.18 26.56 -25.82
N GLU A 128 -2.34 26.45 -26.43
CA GLU A 128 -3.52 27.26 -26.09
C GLU A 128 -4.12 26.90 -24.72
N SER A 129 -3.97 25.66 -24.24
CA SER A 129 -4.54 25.21 -22.98
C SER A 129 -3.58 25.33 -21.82
N TYR A 130 -2.48 24.60 -21.84
CA TYR A 130 -1.43 24.60 -20.82
C TYR A 130 -0.11 24.12 -21.42
N PRO A 131 0.82 25.01 -21.77
CA PRO A 131 2.05 24.67 -22.51
C PRO A 131 2.91 23.59 -21.86
N ASP A 132 2.93 23.48 -20.51
CA ASP A 132 3.72 22.48 -19.79
C ASP A 132 2.93 21.16 -19.53
N PHE A 133 1.82 20.94 -20.23
CA PHE A 133 0.92 19.80 -19.99
C PHE A 133 1.62 18.43 -20.15
N LEU A 134 2.45 18.28 -21.18
CA LEU A 134 3.17 17.02 -21.41
C LEU A 134 4.14 16.69 -20.29
N ASN A 135 4.82 17.69 -19.74
CA ASN A 135 5.69 17.51 -18.58
C ASN A 135 4.86 17.15 -17.34
N ALA A 136 3.74 17.83 -17.12
CA ALA A 136 2.83 17.50 -16.00
C ALA A 136 2.32 16.05 -16.10
N LEU A 137 1.94 15.60 -17.29
CA LEU A 137 1.51 14.22 -17.55
C LEU A 137 2.65 13.23 -17.26
N TYR A 138 3.86 13.50 -17.78
CA TYR A 138 5.05 12.71 -17.51
C TYR A 138 5.34 12.58 -16.00
N GLN A 139 5.21 13.67 -15.23
CA GLN A 139 5.41 13.62 -13.78
C GLN A 139 4.38 12.72 -13.09
N VAL A 140 3.11 12.74 -13.54
CA VAL A 140 2.08 11.83 -13.01
C VAL A 140 2.43 10.37 -13.31
N GLU A 141 2.85 10.06 -14.54
CA GLU A 141 3.29 8.72 -14.95
C GLU A 141 4.46 8.21 -14.09
N MET A 142 5.49 9.02 -13.92
CA MET A 142 6.64 8.70 -13.08
C MET A 142 6.26 8.44 -11.62
N GLN A 143 5.34 9.24 -11.06
CA GLN A 143 4.85 9.04 -9.69
C GLN A 143 4.03 7.76 -9.54
N LEU A 144 3.26 7.37 -10.57
CA LEU A 144 2.51 6.12 -10.58
C LEU A 144 3.44 4.90 -10.71
N GLN A 145 4.51 4.99 -11.50
CA GLN A 145 5.54 3.94 -11.60
C GLN A 145 6.29 3.78 -10.27
N LYS A 146 6.69 4.88 -9.64
CA LYS A 146 7.36 4.86 -8.34
C LYS A 146 6.47 4.27 -7.24
N LYS A 147 5.19 4.58 -7.24
CA LYS A 147 4.22 4.10 -6.25
C LYS A 147 2.82 4.11 -6.84
N SER A 148 2.27 2.91 -7.06
CA SER A 148 0.93 2.75 -7.65
C SER A 148 -0.16 3.43 -6.80
N LEU A 149 -1.24 3.86 -7.45
CA LEU A 149 -2.42 4.42 -6.77
C LEU A 149 -3.02 3.43 -5.77
N HIS A 150 -3.04 2.13 -6.09
CA HIS A 150 -3.47 1.08 -5.18
C HIS A 150 -2.68 1.09 -3.85
N LYS A 151 -1.34 1.24 -3.92
CA LYS A 151 -0.51 1.31 -2.72
C LYS A 151 -0.78 2.59 -1.91
N ARG A 152 -0.99 3.72 -2.59
CA ARG A 152 -1.35 5.00 -1.95
C ARG A 152 -2.70 4.89 -1.22
N ILE A 153 -3.71 4.30 -1.86
CA ILE A 153 -5.03 4.07 -1.27
C ILE A 153 -4.93 3.18 -0.04
N LYS A 154 -4.21 2.06 -0.12
CA LYS A 154 -4.01 1.17 1.05
C LYS A 154 -3.35 1.86 2.24
N GLU A 155 -2.39 2.74 1.99
CA GLU A 155 -1.75 3.51 3.06
C GLU A 155 -2.72 4.53 3.67
N GLN A 156 -3.55 5.17 2.84
CA GLN A 156 -4.55 6.12 3.33
C GLN A 156 -5.64 5.42 4.16
N ILE A 157 -6.12 4.25 3.74
CA ILE A 157 -7.06 3.43 4.52
C ILE A 157 -6.45 3.08 5.88
N LYS A 158 -5.19 2.60 5.90
CA LYS A 158 -4.50 2.29 7.16
C LYS A 158 -4.31 3.50 8.06
N LYS A 159 -4.11 4.67 7.48
CA LYS A 159 -4.01 5.91 8.26
C LYS A 159 -5.36 6.27 8.87
N SER A 160 -6.43 6.23 8.09
CA SER A 160 -7.79 6.50 8.56
C SER A 160 -8.18 5.55 9.71
N GLU A 161 -7.97 4.23 9.52
CA GLU A 161 -8.21 3.23 10.58
C GLU A 161 -7.43 3.52 11.87
N TYR A 162 -6.18 3.98 11.74
CA TYR A 162 -5.35 4.34 12.90
C TYR A 162 -5.87 5.59 13.61
N ASP A 163 -6.33 6.57 12.85
CA ASP A 163 -6.84 7.84 13.39
C ASP A 163 -8.19 7.66 14.12
N GLU A 164 -9.00 6.67 13.71
CA GLU A 164 -10.28 6.33 14.37
C GLU A 164 -10.11 5.66 15.74
N ILE A 165 -8.91 5.15 16.07
CA ILE A 165 -8.64 4.52 17.36
C ILE A 165 -8.41 5.61 18.41
N SER A 166 -9.26 5.68 19.41
CA SER A 166 -9.03 6.51 20.60
C SER A 166 -8.28 5.75 21.70
N ILE A 167 -7.52 6.51 22.48
CA ILE A 167 -6.80 5.99 23.65
C ILE A 167 -7.46 6.54 24.91
N VAL A 168 -7.73 5.64 25.85
CA VAL A 168 -8.25 5.98 27.18
C VAL A 168 -7.39 5.37 28.26
N GLU A 169 -7.26 6.08 29.35
CA GLU A 169 -6.53 5.60 30.54
C GLU A 169 -7.42 4.68 31.38
N TYR A 170 -6.78 4.01 32.33
CA TYR A 170 -7.46 3.12 33.26
C TYR A 170 -8.49 3.86 34.11
N SER A 171 -9.67 3.25 34.22
CA SER A 171 -10.68 3.55 35.23
C SER A 171 -11.21 2.22 35.82
N PRO A 172 -11.75 2.22 37.07
CA PRO A 172 -12.18 0.97 37.74
C PRO A 172 -13.21 0.16 36.94
N ASP A 173 -14.06 0.80 36.17
CA ASP A 173 -15.06 0.19 35.30
C ASP A 173 -14.43 -0.56 34.10
N LEU A 174 -13.21 -0.17 33.70
CA LEU A 174 -12.46 -0.84 32.62
C LEU A 174 -11.66 -2.09 33.10
N LYS A 175 -11.60 -2.35 34.40
CA LYS A 175 -10.90 -3.50 34.97
C LYS A 175 -11.34 -4.83 34.34
N ILE A 176 -12.64 -5.00 34.16
CA ILE A 176 -13.20 -6.22 33.56
C ILE A 176 -12.67 -6.45 32.13
N HIS A 177 -12.48 -5.40 31.35
CA HIS A 177 -11.95 -5.48 30.01
C HIS A 177 -10.45 -5.79 30.00
N PHE A 178 -9.66 -5.25 30.95
CA PHE A 178 -8.25 -5.62 31.12
C PHE A 178 -8.09 -7.11 31.38
N LYS A 179 -8.87 -7.63 32.33
CA LYS A 179 -8.91 -9.05 32.66
C LYS A 179 -9.32 -9.89 31.45
N ARG A 180 -10.51 -9.63 30.87
CA ARG A 180 -11.08 -10.39 29.75
C ARG A 180 -10.15 -10.49 28.56
N LEU A 181 -9.64 -9.36 28.06
CA LEU A 181 -8.77 -9.32 26.87
C LEU A 181 -7.48 -10.12 27.04
N ASN A 182 -6.90 -10.08 28.23
CA ASN A 182 -5.69 -10.83 28.52
C ASN A 182 -5.97 -12.33 28.71
N TYR A 183 -7.07 -12.72 29.34
CA TYR A 183 -7.45 -14.13 29.46
C TYR A 183 -7.74 -14.74 28.10
N GLU A 184 -8.56 -14.09 27.24
CA GLU A 184 -8.86 -14.54 25.86
C GLU A 184 -7.57 -14.84 25.09
N TRP A 185 -6.57 -13.97 25.24
CA TRP A 185 -5.28 -14.12 24.57
C TRP A 185 -4.42 -15.22 25.21
N LEU A 186 -4.34 -15.29 26.56
CA LEU A 186 -3.54 -16.28 27.28
C LEU A 186 -4.06 -17.71 27.03
N GLU A 187 -5.33 -17.94 27.18
CA GLU A 187 -5.96 -19.26 26.98
C GLU A 187 -5.80 -19.79 25.54
N LYS A 188 -5.67 -18.88 24.59
CA LYS A 188 -5.47 -19.27 23.19
C LYS A 188 -4.04 -19.75 22.89
N TYR A 189 -3.03 -19.15 23.50
CA TYR A 189 -1.63 -19.38 23.13
C TYR A 189 -0.80 -20.05 24.22
N PHE A 190 -1.25 -20.01 25.48
CA PHE A 190 -0.51 -20.45 26.64
C PHE A 190 -1.44 -20.95 27.74
N GLU A 191 -0.84 -21.48 28.81
CA GLU A 191 -1.52 -21.71 30.08
C GLU A 191 -1.46 -20.44 30.95
N VAL A 192 -2.53 -20.20 31.72
CA VAL A 192 -2.61 -19.06 32.62
C VAL A 192 -1.84 -19.39 33.88
N GLU A 193 -0.71 -18.71 34.11
CA GLU A 193 0.13 -18.88 35.28
C GLU A 193 -0.44 -18.11 36.48
N GLU A 194 -0.07 -18.50 37.73
CA GLU A 194 -0.59 -17.85 38.93
C GLU A 194 -0.22 -16.35 39.02
N ALA A 195 0.97 -16.00 38.53
CA ALA A 195 1.40 -14.59 38.43
C ALA A 195 0.51 -13.77 37.47
N ASP A 196 -0.08 -14.40 36.42
CA ASP A 196 -1.05 -13.74 35.55
C ASP A 196 -2.34 -13.43 36.29
N LYS A 197 -2.86 -14.42 37.05
CA LYS A 197 -4.12 -14.30 37.78
C LYS A 197 -4.01 -13.15 38.80
N ILE A 198 -2.94 -13.14 39.63
CA ILE A 198 -2.72 -12.11 40.61
C ILE A 198 -2.76 -10.72 40.01
N LEU A 199 -2.03 -10.50 38.88
CA LEU A 199 -1.93 -9.20 38.24
C LEU A 199 -3.21 -8.79 37.54
N LEU A 200 -3.91 -9.74 36.84
CA LEU A 200 -5.10 -9.46 36.11
C LEU A 200 -6.36 -9.29 36.98
N GLU A 201 -6.32 -9.88 38.19
CA GLU A 201 -7.40 -9.75 39.17
C GLU A 201 -7.24 -8.52 40.07
N ASN A 202 -6.01 -8.06 40.26
CA ASN A 202 -5.69 -6.94 41.16
C ASN A 202 -4.83 -5.87 40.45
N PRO A 203 -5.22 -5.36 39.26
CA PRO A 203 -4.38 -4.42 38.51
C PRO A 203 -4.15 -3.11 39.27
N GLU A 204 -5.07 -2.72 40.15
CA GLU A 204 -4.94 -1.51 40.95
C GLU A 204 -3.75 -1.62 41.92
N SER A 205 -3.61 -2.73 42.65
CA SER A 205 -2.49 -2.94 43.61
C SER A 205 -1.21 -3.34 42.91
N GLU A 206 -1.30 -4.10 41.79
CA GLU A 206 -0.12 -4.67 41.15
C GLU A 206 0.53 -3.73 40.13
N ILE A 207 -0.23 -2.82 39.51
CA ILE A 207 0.27 -1.87 38.51
C ILE A 207 0.11 -0.43 38.99
N ILE A 208 -1.13 0.02 39.23
CA ILE A 208 -1.44 1.44 39.44
C ILE A 208 -0.81 1.97 40.74
N ALA A 209 -1.06 1.30 41.87
CA ALA A 209 -0.53 1.71 43.17
C ALA A 209 1.01 1.68 43.23
N LYS A 210 1.67 0.89 42.37
CA LYS A 210 3.12 0.83 42.23
C LYS A 210 3.69 1.92 41.30
N GLY A 211 2.85 2.84 40.84
CA GLY A 211 3.23 3.95 39.95
C GLY A 211 3.32 3.54 38.47
N GLY A 212 2.63 2.49 38.08
CA GLY A 212 2.41 2.10 36.69
C GLY A 212 1.10 2.67 36.12
N ASN A 213 0.77 2.31 34.87
CA ASN A 213 -0.46 2.70 34.20
C ASN A 213 -1.03 1.55 33.36
N ILE A 214 -2.31 1.63 33.04
CA ILE A 214 -2.97 0.73 32.09
C ILE A 214 -3.68 1.61 31.07
N ILE A 215 -3.49 1.30 29.79
CA ILE A 215 -4.03 2.04 28.67
C ILE A 215 -4.92 1.12 27.86
N PHE A 216 -6.04 1.66 27.38
CA PHE A 216 -6.95 0.97 26.48
C PHE A 216 -7.03 1.68 25.13
N ALA A 217 -7.26 0.90 24.08
CA ALA A 217 -7.63 1.39 22.76
C ALA A 217 -9.10 1.10 22.52
N MET A 218 -9.84 2.10 22.06
CA MET A 218 -11.25 1.99 21.67
C MET A 218 -11.38 2.22 20.17
N LEU A 219 -12.31 1.49 19.55
CA LEU A 219 -12.78 1.74 18.19
C LEU A 219 -14.29 1.92 18.25
N GLY A 220 -14.77 3.14 18.01
CA GLY A 220 -16.10 3.55 18.41
C GLY A 220 -16.29 3.42 19.93
N GLU A 221 -17.36 2.75 20.35
CA GLU A 221 -17.67 2.51 21.77
C GLU A 221 -17.08 1.20 22.34
N GLN A 222 -16.34 0.44 21.53
CA GLN A 222 -15.84 -0.89 21.91
C GLN A 222 -14.38 -0.85 22.36
N ILE A 223 -14.10 -1.50 23.48
CA ILE A 223 -12.71 -1.71 23.94
C ILE A 223 -12.05 -2.76 23.04
N ALA A 224 -11.14 -2.29 22.19
CA ALA A 224 -10.46 -3.07 21.17
C ALA A 224 -9.16 -3.73 21.67
N GLY A 225 -8.52 -3.18 22.68
CA GLY A 225 -7.28 -3.72 23.24
C GLY A 225 -6.83 -2.96 24.47
N THR A 226 -5.77 -3.46 25.11
CA THR A 226 -5.17 -2.92 26.34
C THR A 226 -3.67 -3.14 26.39
N VAL A 227 -2.97 -2.36 27.19
CA VAL A 227 -1.57 -2.55 27.55
C VAL A 227 -1.31 -2.04 28.96
N GLY A 228 -0.57 -2.80 29.77
CA GLY A 228 -0.07 -2.38 31.07
C GLY A 228 1.35 -1.82 30.97
N ILE A 229 1.66 -0.85 31.81
CA ILE A 229 2.99 -0.25 32.00
C ILE A 229 3.32 -0.36 33.45
N SER A 230 4.26 -1.24 33.81
CA SER A 230 4.70 -1.45 35.18
C SER A 230 6.00 -0.68 35.48
N LYS A 231 6.04 0.07 36.54
CA LYS A 231 7.26 0.77 36.97
C LYS A 231 8.28 -0.24 37.51
N LEU A 232 9.50 -0.24 37.00
CA LEU A 232 10.59 -1.07 37.46
C LEU A 232 11.59 -0.28 38.34
N SER A 233 11.82 0.98 38.01
CA SER A 233 12.68 1.91 38.71
C SER A 233 12.27 3.36 38.42
N SER A 234 13.02 4.33 38.98
CA SER A 234 12.82 5.75 38.63
C SER A 234 13.11 6.07 37.15
N THR A 235 13.84 5.21 36.43
CA THR A 235 14.29 5.46 35.07
C THR A 235 13.85 4.38 34.05
N SER A 236 13.17 3.32 34.53
CA SER A 236 12.75 2.21 33.64
C SER A 236 11.38 1.68 33.98
N CYS A 237 10.64 1.28 32.92
CA CYS A 237 9.35 0.62 33.03
C CYS A 237 9.29 -0.64 32.15
N GLU A 238 8.32 -1.48 32.42
CA GLU A 238 8.02 -2.70 31.67
C GLU A 238 6.67 -2.52 30.93
N LEU A 239 6.66 -2.81 29.64
CA LEU A 239 5.44 -2.99 28.88
C LEU A 239 4.95 -4.43 29.07
N THR A 240 3.79 -4.59 29.67
CA THR A 240 3.23 -5.88 30.06
C THR A 240 1.76 -5.99 29.66
N LYS A 241 1.23 -7.21 29.63
CA LYS A 241 -0.21 -7.47 29.43
C LYS A 241 -0.82 -6.74 28.23
N MET A 242 -0.10 -6.74 27.11
CA MET A 242 -0.60 -6.14 25.87
C MET A 242 -1.45 -7.17 25.12
N ALA A 243 -2.74 -6.87 24.97
CA ALA A 243 -3.70 -7.72 24.29
C ALA A 243 -4.60 -6.91 23.37
N VAL A 244 -4.94 -7.50 22.21
CA VAL A 244 -5.89 -6.96 21.23
C VAL A 244 -6.93 -8.02 20.93
N SER A 245 -8.22 -7.68 21.07
CA SER A 245 -9.33 -8.57 20.76
C SER A 245 -9.26 -9.05 19.31
N GLU A 246 -9.63 -10.29 19.05
CA GLU A 246 -9.49 -10.93 17.74
C GLU A 246 -10.21 -10.20 16.61
N CYS A 247 -11.40 -9.68 16.87
CA CYS A 247 -12.19 -8.93 15.89
C CYS A 247 -11.58 -7.59 15.48
N PHE A 248 -10.59 -7.09 16.25
CA PHE A 248 -9.85 -5.85 15.99
C PHE A 248 -8.39 -6.09 15.57
N GLN A 249 -7.96 -7.34 15.44
CA GLN A 249 -6.63 -7.63 14.90
C GLN A 249 -6.51 -7.19 13.42
N GLY A 250 -5.33 -6.70 13.05
CA GLY A 250 -5.08 -6.17 11.70
C GLY A 250 -5.50 -4.71 11.50
N LYS A 251 -6.32 -4.13 12.39
CA LYS A 251 -6.78 -2.73 12.37
C LYS A 251 -5.84 -1.74 13.09
N GLN A 252 -4.58 -2.07 13.23
CA GLN A 252 -3.53 -1.23 13.84
C GLN A 252 -3.70 -0.92 15.34
N VAL A 253 -4.65 -1.54 16.05
CA VAL A 253 -4.90 -1.33 17.48
C VAL A 253 -3.63 -1.56 18.30
N GLY A 254 -2.91 -2.66 18.05
CA GLY A 254 -1.65 -2.95 18.75
C GLY A 254 -0.57 -1.88 18.53
N LYS A 255 -0.48 -1.31 17.30
CA LYS A 255 0.44 -0.21 17.02
C LYS A 255 0.05 1.06 17.78
N LYS A 256 -1.24 1.37 17.86
CA LYS A 256 -1.75 2.54 18.60
C LYS A 256 -1.47 2.42 20.08
N LEU A 257 -1.74 1.23 20.67
CA LEU A 257 -1.43 0.94 22.08
C LEU A 257 0.05 1.04 22.38
N LEU A 258 0.90 0.46 21.52
CA LEU A 258 2.34 0.52 21.71
C LEU A 258 2.85 1.96 21.67
N ASN A 259 2.41 2.76 20.69
CA ASN A 259 2.77 4.18 20.61
C ASN A 259 2.30 4.95 21.86
N ALA A 260 1.05 4.75 22.31
CA ALA A 260 0.54 5.38 23.51
C ALA A 260 1.35 5.00 24.76
N ALA A 261 1.75 3.73 24.89
CA ALA A 261 2.61 3.28 25.99
C ALA A 261 4.01 3.92 25.93
N LEU A 262 4.56 4.10 24.73
CA LEU A 262 5.86 4.78 24.55
C LEU A 262 5.77 6.26 24.88
N ASP A 263 4.70 6.92 24.46
CA ASP A 263 4.46 8.33 24.75
C ASP A 263 4.28 8.55 26.27
N HIS A 264 3.49 7.69 26.93
CA HIS A 264 3.36 7.70 28.38
C HIS A 264 4.71 7.47 29.10
N ALA A 265 5.48 6.47 28.65
CA ALA A 265 6.79 6.22 29.26
C ALA A 265 7.75 7.41 29.08
N LYS A 266 7.64 8.14 27.99
CA LYS A 266 8.41 9.36 27.73
C LYS A 266 7.95 10.53 28.59
N SER A 267 6.64 10.74 28.75
CA SER A 267 6.09 11.82 29.60
C SER A 267 6.43 11.63 31.08
N GLU A 268 6.49 10.37 31.57
CA GLU A 268 6.93 10.02 32.92
C GLU A 268 8.46 10.09 33.11
N GLY A 269 9.21 10.45 32.06
CA GLY A 269 10.67 10.62 32.13
C GLY A 269 11.48 9.34 32.17
N TYR A 270 10.88 8.18 31.87
CA TYR A 270 11.62 6.93 31.78
C TYR A 270 12.66 7.01 30.66
N LYS A 271 13.84 6.41 30.90
CA LYS A 271 14.95 6.36 29.94
C LYS A 271 15.01 5.01 29.19
N LYS A 272 14.32 4.01 29.73
CA LYS A 272 14.36 2.65 29.24
C LYS A 272 12.98 1.99 29.40
N ILE A 273 12.52 1.30 28.37
CA ILE A 273 11.38 0.40 28.44
C ILE A 273 11.81 -1.00 28.06
N VAL A 274 11.32 -1.98 28.82
CA VAL A 274 11.55 -3.40 28.54
C VAL A 274 10.25 -4.13 28.36
N LEU A 275 10.28 -5.27 27.70
CA LEU A 275 9.16 -6.20 27.62
C LEU A 275 9.65 -7.63 27.54
N PHE A 276 8.77 -8.56 27.91
CA PHE A 276 9.00 -9.99 27.78
C PHE A 276 7.98 -10.59 26.82
N THR A 277 8.43 -11.45 25.93
CA THR A 277 7.60 -12.06 24.89
C THR A 277 8.05 -13.49 24.57
N SER A 278 7.32 -14.16 23.71
CA SER A 278 7.62 -15.51 23.23
C SER A 278 7.90 -15.50 21.73
N PRO A 279 8.82 -16.35 21.21
CA PRO A 279 9.02 -16.53 19.78
C PRO A 279 7.76 -17.00 19.05
N LYS A 280 6.83 -17.66 19.73
CA LYS A 280 5.52 -18.07 19.18
C LYS A 280 4.66 -16.89 18.76
N LEU A 281 4.93 -15.68 19.26
CA LEU A 281 4.15 -14.46 19.01
C LEU A 281 4.81 -13.61 17.90
N GLU A 282 5.01 -14.18 16.72
CA GLU A 282 5.72 -13.53 15.60
C GLU A 282 5.21 -12.13 15.26
N LYS A 283 3.86 -11.93 15.26
CA LYS A 283 3.26 -10.63 14.99
C LYS A 283 3.62 -9.58 16.04
N ALA A 284 3.64 -9.97 17.31
CA ALA A 284 4.01 -9.07 18.40
C ALA A 284 5.51 -8.74 18.35
N VAL A 285 6.37 -9.73 18.15
CA VAL A 285 7.82 -9.53 17.99
C VAL A 285 8.12 -8.60 16.82
N SER A 286 7.43 -8.77 15.67
CA SER A 286 7.57 -7.89 14.51
C SER A 286 7.14 -6.46 14.84
N LEU A 287 6.03 -6.28 15.56
CA LEU A 287 5.54 -4.97 15.99
C LEU A 287 6.57 -4.27 16.88
N TYR A 288 7.10 -4.96 17.90
CA TYR A 288 8.09 -4.40 18.81
C TYR A 288 9.39 -4.02 18.08
N ARG A 289 9.89 -4.88 17.18
CA ARG A 289 11.05 -4.55 16.35
C ARG A 289 10.83 -3.32 15.49
N SER A 290 9.65 -3.19 14.86
CA SER A 290 9.32 -2.03 14.03
C SER A 290 9.25 -0.72 14.82
N ALA A 291 8.98 -0.79 16.13
CA ALA A 291 8.99 0.34 17.04
C ALA A 291 10.37 0.67 17.62
N GLY A 292 11.40 -0.16 17.34
CA GLY A 292 12.78 0.09 17.77
C GLY A 292 13.24 -0.74 18.98
N PHE A 293 12.45 -1.72 19.41
CA PHE A 293 12.91 -2.66 20.43
C PHE A 293 13.94 -3.64 19.86
N VAL A 294 14.98 -3.89 20.63
CA VAL A 294 16.03 -4.86 20.31
C VAL A 294 16.09 -5.96 21.37
N PRO A 295 16.46 -7.20 21.03
CA PRO A 295 16.68 -8.24 22.01
C PRO A 295 17.75 -7.83 23.03
N SER A 296 17.47 -8.06 24.31
CA SER A 296 18.44 -7.79 25.40
C SER A 296 19.45 -8.93 25.48
N THR A 297 20.74 -8.59 25.50
CA THR A 297 21.87 -9.55 25.50
C THR A 297 22.46 -9.83 26.90
N GLY A 298 21.86 -9.32 27.98
CA GLY A 298 22.40 -9.45 29.34
C GLY A 298 22.06 -10.78 30.04
N LYS A 299 22.83 -11.16 31.05
CA LYS A 299 22.62 -12.35 31.91
C LYS A 299 21.25 -12.41 32.60
N ASP A 300 20.52 -11.28 32.69
CA ASP A 300 19.17 -11.16 33.23
C ASP A 300 18.05 -11.33 32.18
N SER A 301 18.38 -11.84 30.99
CA SER A 301 17.44 -11.93 29.87
C SER A 301 16.29 -12.94 30.07
N THR A 302 16.31 -13.73 31.14
CA THR A 302 15.35 -14.83 31.38
C THR A 302 14.46 -14.66 32.60
N LYS A 303 14.59 -13.59 33.38
CA LYS A 303 13.79 -13.38 34.60
C LYS A 303 12.51 -12.58 34.33
N SER A 304 11.54 -13.19 33.64
CA SER A 304 10.18 -12.61 33.53
C SER A 304 9.24 -13.05 34.66
N GLY A 305 9.65 -14.04 35.48
CA GLY A 305 8.73 -14.73 36.38
C GLY A 305 7.70 -15.61 35.69
N LEU A 306 7.67 -15.61 34.36
CA LEU A 306 6.73 -16.38 33.54
C LEU A 306 7.51 -17.36 32.65
N LEU A 307 7.18 -18.65 32.75
CA LEU A 307 7.90 -19.75 32.07
C LEU A 307 7.80 -19.63 30.51
N ARG A 308 6.73 -19.04 30.00
CA ARG A 308 6.49 -18.88 28.55
C ARG A 308 7.27 -17.75 27.89
N CYS A 309 7.79 -16.81 28.67
CA CYS A 309 8.49 -15.62 28.16
C CYS A 309 9.99 -15.86 28.07
N SER A 310 10.46 -16.23 26.86
CA SER A 310 11.87 -16.56 26.63
C SER A 310 12.67 -15.46 25.91
N ILE A 311 12.01 -14.37 25.48
CA ILE A 311 12.64 -13.23 24.81
C ILE A 311 12.41 -11.98 25.66
N LYS A 312 13.49 -11.36 26.12
CA LYS A 312 13.48 -9.99 26.67
C LYS A 312 13.86 -9.04 25.54
N MET A 313 13.06 -8.00 25.34
CA MET A 313 13.40 -6.92 24.43
C MET A 313 13.45 -5.59 25.19
N GLU A 314 14.26 -4.67 24.72
CA GLU A 314 14.42 -3.36 25.34
C GLU A 314 14.58 -2.25 24.31
N MET A 315 14.19 -1.04 24.71
CA MET A 315 14.36 0.17 23.94
C MET A 315 14.79 1.32 24.85
N LYS A 316 15.75 2.12 24.40
CA LYS A 316 16.11 3.40 25.05
C LYS A 316 15.15 4.47 24.59
N ILE A 317 14.57 5.21 25.52
CA ILE A 317 13.68 6.36 25.25
C ILE A 317 14.57 7.61 25.19
N ARG A 318 14.44 8.33 24.08
CA ARG A 318 15.16 9.58 23.81
C ARG A 318 14.27 10.80 24.05
#